data_d80d79569e687fd32d14ed1c268c9ed2
#
_entry.id   d80d79569e687fd32d14ed1c268c9ed2
#
_cell.length_a   1.000
_cell.length_b   1.000
_cell.length_c   1.000
_cell.angle_alpha   90.00
_cell.angle_beta   90.00
_cell.angle_gamma   90.00
#
_symmetry.space_group_name_H-M   'P 1'
#
loop_
_entity.id
_entity.type
_entity.pdbx_description
1 polymer ?
#
loop_
_entity_poly.entity_id
_entity_poly.type
_entity_poly.pdbx_seq_one_letter_code
_entity_poly.pdbx_strand_id
1 'polypeptide(L)'
;MVLCYGESGRWLPEDAGLRIKNIQFIRRLIMSDIIREIESAQLKAEVDEFNVGDTVKVYGKIKEGNRERIQVFEGTVLKRQGGSSRETFTVRKLSNGIGVEKTWPLHSPNVEKIEVVRRGKVRRAKLNYLRGRVGKKAKVKEAVR
;
A
#
# COMPACT_ATOMS: atom_id res chain seq x y z
N MET A 1 17.33 21.75 27.62
CA MET A 1 17.13 22.45 28.88
C MET A 1 17.37 21.48 30.00
N VAL A 2 18.30 21.85 30.78
CA VAL A 2 19.13 21.23 31.78
C VAL A 2 18.41 20.32 32.78
N LEU A 3 18.97 19.13 33.00
CA LEU A 3 18.69 18.24 34.13
C LEU A 3 19.08 18.96 35.43
N CYS A 4 18.11 19.30 36.23
CA CYS A 4 18.38 19.79 37.59
C CYS A 4 18.73 18.60 38.49
N TYR A 5 20.00 18.49 38.83
CA TYR A 5 20.49 17.63 39.88
C TYR A 5 20.13 18.31 41.21
N GLY A 6 19.24 17.71 41.97
CA GLY A 6 18.93 18.17 43.34
C GLY A 6 19.96 17.65 44.33
N GLU A 7 20.55 18.53 45.09
CA GLU A 7 21.63 18.28 46.07
C GLU A 7 21.28 17.45 47.33
N SER A 8 20.20 16.73 47.34
CA SER A 8 19.81 15.94 48.52
C SER A 8 19.40 14.51 48.19
N GLY A 9 20.24 13.74 47.56
CA GLY A 9 20.27 12.26 47.49
C GLY A 9 19.02 11.42 47.82
N ARG A 10 17.82 11.95 47.66
CA ARG A 10 16.57 11.26 47.95
C ARG A 10 15.82 11.02 46.63
N TRP A 11 15.76 9.77 46.22
CA TRP A 11 14.90 9.32 45.12
C TRP A 11 13.44 9.50 45.53
N LEU A 12 12.72 10.30 44.79
CA LEU A 12 11.26 10.38 44.90
C LEU A 12 10.63 9.30 44.04
N PRO A 13 9.97 8.31 44.61
CA PRO A 13 9.60 7.08 43.84
C PRO A 13 8.28 7.16 43.08
N GLU A 14 7.47 8.20 43.19
CA GLU A 14 6.12 8.17 42.61
C GLU A 14 5.94 8.89 41.27
N ASP A 15 6.73 9.90 40.94
CA ASP A 15 6.56 10.65 39.69
C ASP A 15 7.38 10.09 38.49
N ALA A 16 8.34 9.24 38.77
CA ALA A 16 9.22 8.69 37.74
C ALA A 16 8.45 7.84 36.69
N GLY A 17 7.42 7.09 37.10
CA GLY A 17 6.62 6.25 36.21
C GLY A 17 5.75 7.04 35.24
N LEU A 18 5.19 8.15 35.69
CA LEU A 18 4.37 9.03 34.82
C LEU A 18 5.25 9.83 33.84
N ARG A 19 6.43 10.31 34.27
CA ARG A 19 7.38 10.99 33.39
C ARG A 19 7.94 10.06 32.31
N ILE A 20 8.27 8.81 32.66
CA ILE A 20 8.79 7.83 31.69
C ILE A 20 7.72 7.47 30.65
N LYS A 21 6.47 7.27 31.08
CA LYS A 21 5.36 7.02 30.16
C LYS A 21 5.12 8.20 29.20
N ASN A 22 5.19 9.43 29.69
CA ASN A 22 5.03 10.62 28.87
C ASN A 22 6.19 10.82 27.89
N ILE A 23 7.43 10.55 28.28
CA ILE A 23 8.60 10.64 27.38
C ILE A 23 8.52 9.60 26.28
N GLN A 24 8.12 8.37 26.60
CA GLN A 24 7.94 7.32 25.58
C GLN A 24 6.76 7.64 24.64
N PHE A 25 5.68 8.19 25.17
CA PHE A 25 4.54 8.65 24.38
C PHE A 25 4.92 9.82 23.45
N ILE A 26 5.63 10.82 23.93
CA ILE A 26 6.13 11.95 23.16
C ILE A 26 7.12 11.48 22.08
N ARG A 27 8.06 10.59 22.41
CA ARG A 27 8.97 10.00 21.43
C ARG A 27 8.24 9.25 20.33
N ARG A 28 7.19 8.50 20.66
CA ARG A 28 6.37 7.78 19.67
C ARG A 28 5.61 8.75 18.75
N LEU A 29 5.09 9.86 19.28
CA LEU A 29 4.44 10.90 18.49
C LEU A 29 5.43 11.57 17.52
N ILE A 30 6.56 12.05 18.01
CA ILE A 30 7.59 12.69 17.17
C ILE A 30 8.10 11.73 16.09
N MET A 31 8.37 10.46 16.42
CA MET A 31 8.79 9.46 15.44
C MET A 31 7.71 9.22 14.38
N SER A 32 6.41 9.22 14.76
CA SER A 32 5.33 9.07 13.80
C SER A 32 5.22 10.25 12.83
N ASP A 33 5.49 11.46 13.29
CA ASP A 33 5.40 12.66 12.47
C ASP A 33 6.57 12.77 11.50
N ILE A 34 7.79 12.45 11.93
CA ILE A 34 8.97 12.36 11.05
C ILE A 34 8.76 11.29 9.98
N ILE A 35 8.23 10.11 10.33
CA ILE A 35 7.94 9.06 9.36
C ILE A 35 6.90 9.53 8.34
N ARG A 36 5.83 10.21 8.79
CA ARG A 36 4.80 10.77 7.89
C ARG A 36 5.37 11.80 6.93
N GLU A 37 6.26 12.66 7.40
CA GLU A 37 6.93 13.66 6.57
C GLU A 37 7.76 12.99 5.47
N ILE A 38 8.57 11.99 5.81
CA ILE A 38 9.37 11.22 4.85
C ILE A 38 8.46 10.47 3.86
N GLU A 39 7.39 9.83 4.35
CA GLU A 39 6.44 9.11 3.51
C GLU A 39 5.71 10.06 2.56
N SER A 40 5.33 11.25 3.01
CA SER A 40 4.61 12.25 2.19
C SER A 40 5.43 12.73 0.99
N ALA A 41 6.74 12.85 1.16
CA ALA A 41 7.66 13.21 0.07
C ALA A 41 7.77 12.12 -1.02
N GLN A 42 7.43 10.86 -0.70
CA GLN A 42 7.49 9.72 -1.61
C GLN A 42 6.17 9.41 -2.31
N LEU A 43 5.08 10.09 -1.92
CA LEU A 43 3.78 9.89 -2.54
C LEU A 43 3.75 10.49 -3.94
N LYS A 44 3.15 9.78 -4.88
CA LYS A 44 2.78 10.35 -6.19
C LYS A 44 1.69 11.38 -6.00
N ALA A 45 1.82 12.52 -6.67
CA ALA A 45 0.80 13.57 -6.65
C ALA A 45 -0.50 13.12 -7.32
N GLU A 46 -0.40 12.34 -8.40
CA GLU A 46 -1.54 11.82 -9.14
C GLU A 46 -1.55 10.30 -9.11
N VAL A 47 -2.64 9.74 -8.65
CA VAL A 47 -2.89 8.29 -8.62
C VAL A 47 -4.25 8.04 -9.24
N ASP A 48 -4.28 7.17 -10.25
CA ASP A 48 -5.53 6.75 -10.89
C ASP A 48 -6.46 6.07 -9.87
N GLU A 49 -7.73 6.43 -9.88
CA GLU A 49 -8.74 5.85 -8.99
C GLU A 49 -9.24 4.51 -9.51
N PHE A 50 -8.93 3.45 -8.80
CA PHE A 50 -9.44 2.10 -9.06
C PHE A 50 -9.80 1.40 -7.76
N ASN A 51 -10.69 0.42 -7.86
CA ASN A 51 -11.17 -0.36 -6.74
C ASN A 51 -10.83 -1.86 -6.89
N VAL A 52 -10.91 -2.58 -5.76
CA VAL A 52 -10.79 -4.05 -5.79
C VAL A 52 -11.93 -4.63 -6.63
N GLY A 53 -11.58 -5.55 -7.52
CA GLY A 53 -12.53 -6.16 -8.47
C GLY A 53 -12.57 -5.51 -9.85
N ASP A 54 -11.98 -4.34 -10.00
CA ASP A 54 -11.87 -3.68 -11.31
C ASP A 54 -10.89 -4.44 -12.21
N THR A 55 -11.15 -4.41 -13.51
CA THR A 55 -10.19 -4.86 -14.51
C THR A 55 -9.36 -3.66 -14.92
N VAL A 56 -8.06 -3.74 -14.70
CA VAL A 56 -7.11 -2.64 -14.93
C VAL A 56 -5.99 -3.06 -15.89
N LYS A 57 -5.47 -2.09 -16.63
CA LYS A 57 -4.22 -2.18 -17.38
C LYS A 57 -3.17 -1.42 -16.60
N VAL A 58 -2.13 -2.11 -16.17
CA VAL A 58 -0.99 -1.51 -15.47
C VAL A 58 0.17 -1.38 -16.45
N TYR A 59 0.63 -0.17 -16.66
CA TYR A 59 1.79 0.16 -17.48
C TYR A 59 3.03 0.15 -16.60
N GLY A 60 3.75 -0.96 -16.63
CA GLY A 60 4.95 -1.15 -15.83
C GLY A 60 6.21 -0.90 -16.66
N LYS A 61 7.07 -0.02 -16.18
CA LYS A 61 8.39 0.24 -16.75
C LYS A 61 9.36 -0.87 -16.34
N ILE A 62 9.99 -1.50 -17.33
CA ILE A 62 11.00 -2.54 -17.13
C ILE A 62 12.31 -2.03 -17.69
N LYS A 63 13.36 -2.11 -16.89
CA LYS A 63 14.72 -1.79 -17.29
C LYS A 63 15.50 -3.09 -17.56
N GLU A 64 15.94 -3.27 -18.80
CA GLU A 64 16.70 -4.44 -19.26
C GLU A 64 18.08 -3.97 -19.74
N GLY A 65 19.07 -3.99 -18.86
CA GLY A 65 20.40 -3.42 -19.16
C GLY A 65 20.29 -1.91 -19.44
N ASN A 66 20.63 -1.52 -20.67
CA ASN A 66 20.60 -0.12 -21.11
C ASN A 66 19.30 0.30 -21.80
N ARG A 67 18.33 -0.62 -21.92
CA ARG A 67 17.04 -0.36 -22.56
C ARG A 67 15.92 -0.32 -21.52
N GLU A 68 15.01 0.62 -21.70
CA GLU A 68 13.77 0.70 -20.92
C GLU A 68 12.60 0.45 -21.84
N ARG A 69 11.65 -0.37 -21.38
CA ARG A 69 10.41 -0.63 -22.10
C ARG A 69 9.21 -0.64 -21.16
N ILE A 70 8.05 -0.29 -21.69
CA ILE A 70 6.79 -0.35 -20.97
C ILE A 70 6.13 -1.68 -21.28
N GLN A 71 5.76 -2.42 -20.24
CA GLN A 71 4.99 -3.66 -20.36
C GLN A 71 3.61 -3.44 -19.76
N VAL A 72 2.59 -3.77 -20.56
CA VAL A 72 1.20 -3.71 -20.10
C VAL A 72 0.81 -5.02 -19.45
N PHE A 73 0.27 -4.92 -18.24
CA PHE A 73 -0.28 -6.06 -17.51
C PHE A 73 -1.77 -5.84 -17.28
N GLU A 74 -2.62 -6.54 -18.02
CA GLU A 74 -4.06 -6.44 -17.90
C GLU A 74 -4.60 -7.58 -17.02
N GLY A 75 -5.44 -7.23 -16.04
CA GLY A 75 -6.04 -8.21 -15.14
C GLY A 75 -7.00 -7.61 -14.13
N THR A 76 -7.54 -8.45 -13.26
CA THR A 76 -8.46 -8.06 -12.20
C THR A 76 -7.70 -7.77 -10.90
N VAL A 77 -8.02 -6.66 -10.25
CA VAL A 77 -7.45 -6.30 -8.94
C VAL A 77 -8.02 -7.22 -7.87
N LEU A 78 -7.15 -8.03 -7.24
CA LEU A 78 -7.52 -8.96 -6.18
C LEU A 78 -7.62 -8.31 -4.81
N LYS A 79 -6.65 -7.47 -4.50
CA LYS A 79 -6.54 -6.81 -3.20
C LYS A 79 -5.75 -5.52 -3.32
N ARG A 80 -6.04 -4.61 -2.41
CA ARG A 80 -5.29 -3.40 -2.13
C ARG A 80 -4.96 -3.42 -0.64
N GLN A 81 -3.73 -3.15 -0.26
CA GLN A 81 -3.27 -3.25 1.14
C GLN A 81 -2.10 -2.31 1.40
N GLY A 82 -1.91 -2.00 2.70
CA GLY A 82 -0.95 -1.00 3.14
C GLY A 82 -1.59 0.38 3.19
N GLY A 83 -0.81 1.36 3.54
CA GLY A 83 -1.22 2.77 3.55
C GLY A 83 -0.01 3.65 3.33
N SER A 84 -0.25 4.90 2.91
CA SER A 84 0.80 5.86 2.58
C SER A 84 1.76 5.31 1.53
N SER A 85 3.05 5.56 1.61
CA SER A 85 4.05 5.11 0.63
C SER A 85 4.15 3.58 0.46
N ARG A 86 3.69 2.81 1.48
CA ARG A 86 3.71 1.33 1.48
C ARG A 86 2.50 0.68 0.83
N GLU A 87 1.64 1.46 0.21
CA GLU A 87 0.45 0.92 -0.42
C GLU A 87 0.77 0.07 -1.64
N THR A 88 0.20 -1.14 -1.67
CA THR A 88 0.39 -2.11 -2.75
C THR A 88 -0.93 -2.67 -3.23
N PHE A 89 -1.01 -2.99 -4.51
CA PHE A 89 -2.14 -3.68 -5.11
C PHE A 89 -1.69 -4.91 -5.89
N THR A 90 -2.53 -5.94 -5.89
CA THR A 90 -2.25 -7.20 -6.59
C THR A 90 -3.23 -7.39 -7.72
N VAL A 91 -2.71 -7.59 -8.92
CA VAL A 91 -3.49 -7.85 -10.13
C VAL A 91 -3.30 -9.29 -10.56
N ARG A 92 -4.40 -9.96 -10.90
CA ARG A 92 -4.43 -11.34 -11.41
C ARG A 92 -4.91 -11.38 -12.85
N LYS A 93 -4.19 -12.09 -13.70
CA LYS A 93 -4.63 -12.44 -15.05
C LYS A 93 -4.55 -13.94 -15.26
N LEU A 94 -5.32 -14.44 -16.20
CA LEU A 94 -5.17 -15.80 -16.74
C LEU A 94 -4.35 -15.71 -18.02
N SER A 95 -3.23 -16.39 -18.06
CA SER A 95 -2.39 -16.52 -19.26
C SER A 95 -2.28 -18.00 -19.61
N ASN A 96 -2.78 -18.39 -20.78
CA ASN A 96 -2.77 -19.78 -21.25
C ASN A 96 -3.32 -20.80 -20.24
N GLY A 97 -4.41 -20.44 -19.54
CA GLY A 97 -5.01 -21.28 -18.50
C GLY A 97 -4.32 -21.21 -17.12
N ILE A 98 -3.16 -20.56 -17.03
CA ILE A 98 -2.41 -20.40 -15.77
C ILE A 98 -2.72 -19.03 -15.15
N GLY A 99 -3.05 -19.04 -13.86
CA GLY A 99 -3.29 -17.81 -13.11
C GLY A 99 -1.97 -17.14 -12.71
N VAL A 100 -1.71 -15.95 -13.21
CA VAL A 100 -0.53 -15.15 -12.88
C VAL A 100 -0.95 -13.97 -12.01
N GLU A 101 -0.28 -13.78 -10.88
CA GLU A 101 -0.50 -12.66 -9.98
C GLU A 101 0.77 -11.81 -9.88
N LYS A 102 0.61 -10.51 -9.98
CA LYS A 102 1.70 -9.56 -9.76
C LYS A 102 1.26 -8.49 -8.77
N THR A 103 2.11 -8.23 -7.78
CA THR A 103 1.90 -7.16 -6.80
C THR A 103 2.77 -5.98 -7.19
N TRP A 104 2.13 -4.80 -7.19
CA TRP A 104 2.75 -3.54 -7.56
C TRP A 104 2.66 -2.58 -6.36
N PRO A 105 3.75 -1.88 -6.01
CA PRO A 105 3.66 -0.72 -5.13
C PRO A 105 2.98 0.43 -5.88
N LEU A 106 1.99 1.06 -5.26
CA LEU A 106 1.17 2.08 -5.91
C LEU A 106 1.98 3.33 -6.27
N HIS A 107 2.85 3.76 -5.36
CA HIS A 107 3.66 4.97 -5.51
C HIS A 107 5.04 4.72 -6.16
N SER A 108 5.28 3.51 -6.68
CA SER A 108 6.56 3.20 -7.34
C SER A 108 6.72 3.97 -8.65
N PRO A 109 7.93 4.49 -8.96
CA PRO A 109 8.23 5.11 -10.25
C PRO A 109 8.16 4.12 -11.42
N ASN A 110 8.24 2.81 -11.14
CA ASN A 110 8.12 1.76 -12.13
C ASN A 110 6.68 1.54 -12.62
N VAL A 111 5.68 2.07 -11.91
CA VAL A 111 4.29 2.10 -12.37
C VAL A 111 4.06 3.45 -13.02
N GLU A 112 3.92 3.49 -14.33
CA GLU A 112 3.73 4.73 -15.08
C GLU A 112 2.27 5.18 -14.98
N LYS A 113 1.34 4.31 -15.39
CA LYS A 113 -0.09 4.60 -15.45
C LYS A 113 -0.91 3.35 -15.12
N ILE A 114 -2.12 3.57 -14.59
CA ILE A 114 -3.10 2.52 -14.35
C ILE A 114 -4.40 2.94 -15.04
N GLU A 115 -4.87 2.17 -16.02
CA GLU A 115 -6.13 2.43 -16.71
C GLU A 115 -7.21 1.45 -16.25
N VAL A 116 -8.37 1.94 -15.87
CA VAL A 116 -9.53 1.12 -15.56
C VAL A 116 -10.27 0.79 -16.84
N VAL A 117 -10.23 -0.46 -17.25
CA VAL A 117 -10.94 -0.96 -18.44
C VAL A 117 -12.41 -1.21 -18.11
N ARG A 118 -12.69 -1.80 -16.95
CA ARG A 118 -14.02 -2.17 -16.53
C ARG A 118 -14.14 -2.11 -15.01
N ARG A 119 -15.20 -1.50 -14.52
CA ARG A 119 -15.49 -1.45 -13.07
C ARG A 119 -16.22 -2.71 -12.63
N GLY A 120 -15.75 -3.33 -11.54
CA GLY A 120 -16.30 -4.55 -10.98
C GLY A 120 -17.16 -4.32 -9.76
N LYS A 121 -18.33 -5.01 -9.69
CA LYS A 121 -19.16 -5.00 -8.48
C LYS A 121 -18.75 -6.12 -7.54
N VAL A 122 -18.15 -5.77 -6.42
CA VAL A 122 -17.69 -6.71 -5.40
C VAL A 122 -18.18 -6.30 -4.01
N ARG A 123 -18.32 -7.29 -3.11
CA ARG A 123 -18.70 -7.05 -1.71
C ARG A 123 -17.54 -7.26 -0.73
N ARG A 124 -16.43 -7.80 -1.22
CA ARG A 124 -15.26 -8.15 -0.39
C ARG A 124 -14.08 -7.27 -0.74
N ALA A 125 -13.33 -6.85 0.28
CA ALA A 125 -12.10 -6.08 0.11
C ALA A 125 -10.93 -6.92 -0.44
N LYS A 126 -10.98 -8.25 -0.32
CA LYS A 126 -9.97 -9.18 -0.86
C LYS A 126 -10.65 -10.33 -1.58
N LEU A 127 -10.28 -10.57 -2.84
CA LEU A 127 -10.92 -11.53 -3.73
C LEU A 127 -10.11 -12.84 -3.85
N ASN A 128 -9.59 -13.34 -2.72
CA ASN A 128 -8.76 -14.56 -2.74
C ASN A 128 -9.48 -15.79 -3.32
N TYR A 129 -10.81 -15.79 -3.27
CA TYR A 129 -11.63 -16.87 -3.84
C TYR A 129 -11.49 -17.03 -5.37
N LEU A 130 -11.02 -15.98 -6.08
CA LEU A 130 -10.79 -16.04 -7.51
C LEU A 130 -9.64 -16.98 -7.88
N ARG A 131 -8.75 -17.32 -6.94
CA ARG A 131 -7.66 -18.25 -7.17
C ARG A 131 -8.14 -19.67 -7.46
N GLY A 132 -9.21 -20.10 -6.78
CA GLY A 132 -9.81 -21.42 -7.00
C GLY A 132 -10.88 -21.46 -8.09
N ARG A 133 -11.12 -20.35 -8.80
CA ARG A 133 -12.16 -20.30 -9.84
C ARG A 133 -11.55 -20.20 -11.23
N VAL A 134 -12.13 -20.93 -12.18
CA VAL A 134 -11.69 -20.98 -13.57
C VAL A 134 -12.86 -20.65 -14.50
N GLY A 135 -12.56 -20.11 -15.68
CA GLY A 135 -13.53 -19.81 -16.72
C GLY A 135 -14.57 -18.74 -16.33
N LYS A 136 -15.83 -18.97 -16.65
CA LYS A 136 -16.91 -17.99 -16.41
C LYS A 136 -17.09 -17.62 -14.92
N LYS A 137 -16.82 -18.55 -14.00
CA LYS A 137 -16.92 -18.32 -12.54
C LYS A 137 -15.82 -17.42 -11.97
N ALA A 138 -14.72 -17.23 -12.71
CA ALA A 138 -13.62 -16.34 -12.33
C ALA A 138 -13.86 -14.89 -12.76
N LYS A 139 -14.86 -14.60 -13.58
CA LYS A 139 -15.19 -13.24 -14.01
C LYS A 139 -15.95 -12.51 -12.92
N VAL A 140 -15.50 -11.31 -12.59
CA VAL A 140 -16.22 -10.40 -11.70
C VAL A 140 -17.37 -9.76 -12.47
N LYS A 141 -18.54 -9.63 -11.83
CA LYS A 141 -19.69 -8.95 -12.43
C LYS A 141 -19.38 -7.46 -12.59
N GLU A 142 -19.83 -6.90 -13.70
CA GLU A 142 -19.67 -5.48 -13.96
C GLU A 142 -20.59 -4.65 -13.07
N ALA A 143 -20.10 -3.51 -12.61
CA ALA A 143 -20.91 -2.52 -11.92
C ALA A 143 -21.73 -1.74 -12.96
N VAL A 144 -23.02 -2.03 -13.04
CA VAL A 144 -23.96 -1.23 -13.83
C VAL A 144 -24.13 0.09 -13.09
N ARG A 145 -23.91 1.18 -13.80
CA ARG A 145 -24.24 2.55 -13.32
C ARG A 145 -25.73 2.81 -13.47
#